data_079bef16fd740756b9d574eb284b132b
#
_entry.id   079bef16fd740756b9d574eb284b132b
#
_cell.length_a   1.000
_cell.length_b   1.000
_cell.length_c   1.000
_cell.angle_alpha   90.00
_cell.angle_beta   90.00
_cell.angle_gamma   90.00
#
_symmetry.space_group_name_H-M   'P 1'
#
loop_
_entity.id
_entity.type
_entity.pdbx_description
1 polymer ?
#
loop_
_entity_poly.entity_id
_entity_poly.type
_entity_poly.pdbx_seq_one_letter_code
_entity_poly.pdbx_strand_id
1 'polypeptide(L)'
;AELTFLEERTIGPELGADSIAAGQIACIVAGLAILVYMVLSYGLFGVFANVALIINVGLIFGLLSIVGATLTLPGIAGIVLTIGMAVDANVIVFERIREELKTAKGPARAIELGYEKALSSIIDANITTFITAVILFTMGSGPVSGFAVTLGFGIITSVFTAIFVTRSLIVIWFSRTRPKTIEV
;
A
#
# COMPACT_ATOMS: atom_id res chain seq x y z
N ALA A 1 -17.39 -40.96 -24.29
CA ALA A 1 -16.54 -40.34 -23.23
C ALA A 1 -17.44 -40.09 -22.04
N GLU A 2 -17.20 -40.77 -20.93
CA GLU A 2 -17.85 -40.43 -19.64
C GLU A 2 -17.26 -39.13 -19.14
N LEU A 3 -18.08 -38.08 -19.08
CA LEU A 3 -17.74 -36.82 -18.44
C LEU A 3 -18.05 -36.95 -16.97
N THR A 4 -17.01 -37.08 -16.13
CA THR A 4 -17.14 -37.02 -14.69
C THR A 4 -16.90 -35.57 -14.23
N PHE A 5 -17.87 -34.98 -13.50
CA PHE A 5 -17.67 -33.71 -12.83
C PHE A 5 -16.66 -33.93 -11.70
N LEU A 6 -15.50 -33.30 -11.79
CA LEU A 6 -14.43 -33.43 -10.79
C LEU A 6 -14.68 -32.56 -9.54
N GLU A 7 -15.35 -31.44 -9.70
CA GLU A 7 -15.72 -30.57 -8.58
C GLU A 7 -16.85 -29.61 -9.00
N GLU A 8 -17.93 -29.58 -8.24
CA GLU A 8 -18.99 -28.58 -8.36
C GLU A 8 -19.08 -27.82 -7.04
N ARG A 9 -18.70 -26.54 -7.03
CA ARG A 9 -18.85 -25.65 -5.88
C ARG A 9 -19.98 -24.66 -6.15
N THR A 10 -21.15 -24.94 -5.64
CA THR A 10 -22.25 -23.99 -5.54
C THR A 10 -22.12 -23.20 -4.26
N ILE A 11 -21.59 -21.98 -4.35
CA ILE A 11 -21.59 -21.05 -3.21
C ILE A 11 -22.91 -20.25 -3.29
N GLY A 12 -23.75 -20.41 -2.26
CA GLY A 12 -25.00 -19.66 -2.17
C GLY A 12 -24.74 -18.15 -2.08
N PRO A 13 -25.63 -17.29 -2.63
CA PRO A 13 -25.45 -15.83 -2.61
C PRO A 13 -25.32 -15.23 -1.20
N GLU A 14 -25.86 -15.87 -0.18
CA GLU A 14 -25.74 -15.46 1.22
C GLU A 14 -24.33 -15.60 1.78
N LEU A 15 -23.63 -16.71 1.49
CA LEU A 15 -22.22 -16.91 1.90
C LEU A 15 -21.29 -15.91 1.23
N GLY A 16 -21.59 -15.48 0.00
CA GLY A 16 -20.84 -14.44 -0.68
C GLY A 16 -21.04 -13.07 -0.01
N ALA A 17 -22.25 -12.72 0.35
CA ALA A 17 -22.58 -11.45 1.01
C ALA A 17 -21.92 -11.33 2.40
N ASP A 18 -21.96 -12.38 3.20
CA ASP A 18 -21.34 -12.41 4.54
C ASP A 18 -19.81 -12.28 4.45
N SER A 19 -19.21 -12.94 3.48
CA SER A 19 -17.75 -12.87 3.27
C SER A 19 -17.31 -11.49 2.80
N ILE A 20 -18.10 -10.82 1.94
CA ILE A 20 -17.83 -9.44 1.51
C ILE A 20 -17.98 -8.48 2.70
N ALA A 21 -19.03 -8.62 3.50
CA ALA A 21 -19.24 -7.80 4.69
C ALA A 21 -18.10 -7.96 5.70
N ALA A 22 -17.66 -9.18 5.97
CA ALA A 22 -16.52 -9.46 6.83
C ALA A 22 -15.23 -8.84 6.28
N GLY A 23 -14.98 -8.93 4.96
CA GLY A 23 -13.86 -8.30 4.30
C GLY A 23 -13.87 -6.77 4.39
N GLN A 24 -15.03 -6.14 4.23
CA GLN A 24 -15.19 -4.69 4.40
C GLN A 24 -14.89 -4.24 5.84
N ILE A 25 -15.42 -4.95 6.83
CA ILE A 25 -15.13 -4.66 8.24
C ILE A 25 -13.63 -4.80 8.52
N ALA A 26 -13.01 -5.86 8.03
CA ALA A 26 -11.56 -6.07 8.18
C ALA A 26 -10.74 -4.92 7.56
N CYS A 27 -11.10 -4.45 6.36
CA CYS A 27 -10.46 -3.30 5.71
C CYS A 27 -10.60 -2.03 6.55
N ILE A 28 -11.79 -1.75 7.09
CA ILE A 28 -12.04 -0.56 7.89
C ILE A 28 -11.25 -0.62 9.20
N VAL A 29 -11.30 -1.74 9.91
CA VAL A 29 -10.61 -1.91 11.19
C VAL A 29 -9.09 -1.82 11.00
N ALA A 30 -8.53 -2.54 10.01
CA ALA A 30 -7.11 -2.49 9.70
C ALA A 30 -6.69 -1.08 9.27
N GLY A 31 -7.45 -0.43 8.39
CA GLY A 31 -7.19 0.93 7.95
C GLY A 31 -7.18 1.93 9.11
N LEU A 32 -8.18 1.90 9.98
CA LEU A 32 -8.25 2.78 11.15
C LEU A 32 -7.08 2.54 12.11
N ALA A 33 -6.75 1.28 12.39
CA ALA A 33 -5.62 0.93 13.26
C ALA A 33 -4.30 1.49 12.71
N ILE A 34 -4.08 1.36 11.39
CA ILE A 34 -2.90 1.89 10.71
C ILE A 34 -2.87 3.42 10.76
N LEU A 35 -3.99 4.10 10.46
CA LEU A 35 -4.07 5.56 10.51
C LEU A 35 -3.70 6.11 11.90
N VAL A 36 -4.23 5.49 12.96
CA VAL A 36 -3.92 5.85 14.35
C VAL A 36 -2.44 5.57 14.67
N TYR A 37 -1.96 4.38 14.32
CA TYR A 37 -0.55 4.00 14.55
C TYR A 37 0.42 5.00 13.91
N MET A 38 0.19 5.38 12.65
CA MET A 38 1.06 6.30 11.93
C MET A 38 1.12 7.68 12.57
N VAL A 39 -0.02 8.20 13.05
CA VAL A 39 -0.04 9.50 13.74
C VAL A 39 0.67 9.42 15.08
N LEU A 40 0.48 8.35 15.84
CA LEU A 40 1.12 8.16 17.15
C LEU A 40 2.64 7.95 17.04
N SER A 41 3.10 7.25 16.00
CA SER A 41 4.51 6.89 15.83
C SER A 41 5.34 7.98 15.14
N TYR A 42 4.75 8.69 14.17
CA TYR A 42 5.44 9.63 13.27
C TYR A 42 4.86 11.06 13.29
N GLY A 43 3.90 11.34 14.17
CA GLY A 43 3.32 12.67 14.31
C GLY A 43 2.81 13.26 12.98
N LEU A 44 3.35 14.43 12.63
CA LEU A 44 2.95 15.14 11.40
C LEU A 44 3.31 14.38 10.11
N PHE A 45 4.44 13.69 10.08
CA PHE A 45 4.84 12.85 8.95
C PHE A 45 3.86 11.68 8.78
N GLY A 46 3.35 11.14 9.89
CA GLY A 46 2.28 10.14 9.88
C GLY A 46 0.97 10.66 9.27
N VAL A 47 0.62 11.93 9.50
CA VAL A 47 -0.52 12.56 8.82
C VAL A 47 -0.32 12.62 7.30
N PHE A 48 0.88 12.99 6.83
CA PHE A 48 1.17 12.99 5.39
C PHE A 48 1.10 11.58 4.78
N ALA A 49 1.62 10.58 5.48
CA ALA A 49 1.49 9.19 5.05
C ALA A 49 0.02 8.72 4.99
N ASN A 50 -0.80 9.14 5.94
CA ASN A 50 -2.22 8.83 5.95
C ASN A 50 -2.97 9.45 4.75
N VAL A 51 -2.65 10.69 4.39
CA VAL A 51 -3.20 11.31 3.17
C VAL A 51 -2.77 10.52 1.93
N ALA A 52 -1.49 10.16 1.86
CA ALA A 52 -0.97 9.34 0.75
C ALA A 52 -1.62 7.95 0.69
N LEU A 53 -1.92 7.34 1.84
CA LEU A 53 -2.61 6.05 1.93
C LEU A 53 -4.05 6.15 1.39
N ILE A 54 -4.79 7.20 1.72
CA ILE A 54 -6.14 7.43 1.19
C ILE A 54 -6.08 7.59 -0.33
N ILE A 55 -5.12 8.35 -0.84
CA ILE A 55 -4.91 8.52 -2.29
C ILE A 55 -4.54 7.18 -2.93
N ASN A 56 -3.69 6.38 -2.28
CA ASN A 56 -3.29 5.04 -2.75
C ASN A 56 -4.50 4.12 -2.93
N VAL A 57 -5.35 4.04 -1.91
CA VAL A 57 -6.59 3.25 -1.98
C VAL A 57 -7.48 3.71 -3.14
N GLY A 58 -7.64 5.02 -3.31
CA GLY A 58 -8.37 5.60 -4.44
C GLY A 58 -7.77 5.21 -5.80
N LEU A 59 -6.43 5.22 -5.92
CA LEU A 59 -5.73 4.81 -7.13
C LEU A 59 -5.91 3.31 -7.43
N ILE A 60 -5.86 2.45 -6.42
CA ILE A 60 -6.11 1.01 -6.59
C ILE A 60 -7.50 0.78 -7.17
N PHE A 61 -8.55 1.36 -6.57
CA PHE A 61 -9.92 1.22 -7.07
C PHE A 61 -10.08 1.83 -8.47
N GLY A 62 -9.46 2.98 -8.73
CA GLY A 62 -9.44 3.60 -10.06
C GLY A 62 -8.84 2.70 -11.12
N LEU A 63 -7.66 2.10 -10.86
CA LEU A 63 -7.01 1.19 -11.79
C LEU A 63 -7.81 -0.11 -12.00
N LEU A 64 -8.35 -0.70 -10.93
CA LEU A 64 -9.22 -1.88 -11.04
C LEU A 64 -10.45 -1.60 -11.89
N SER A 65 -11.04 -0.41 -11.75
CA SER A 65 -12.21 0.02 -12.56
C SER A 65 -11.85 0.21 -14.03
N ILE A 66 -10.70 0.84 -14.34
CA ILE A 66 -10.25 1.07 -15.72
C ILE A 66 -10.00 -0.24 -16.45
N VAL A 67 -9.40 -1.22 -15.78
CA VAL A 67 -9.10 -2.54 -16.36
C VAL A 67 -10.33 -3.45 -16.38
N GLY A 68 -11.43 -3.06 -15.73
CA GLY A 68 -12.63 -3.89 -15.62
C GLY A 68 -12.40 -5.17 -14.81
N ALA A 69 -11.47 -5.13 -13.85
CA ALA A 69 -11.15 -6.27 -13.02
C ALA A 69 -12.29 -6.60 -12.06
N THR A 70 -12.66 -7.89 -11.99
CA THR A 70 -13.66 -8.35 -11.02
C THR A 70 -13.03 -8.47 -9.64
N LEU A 71 -13.67 -7.84 -8.64
CA LEU A 71 -13.22 -7.95 -7.25
C LEU A 71 -13.64 -9.31 -6.69
N THR A 72 -12.66 -10.18 -6.49
CA THR A 72 -12.84 -11.50 -5.87
C THR A 72 -12.59 -11.43 -4.36
N LEU A 73 -13.02 -12.44 -3.57
CA LEU A 73 -12.72 -12.51 -2.14
C LEU A 73 -11.21 -12.47 -1.85
N PRO A 74 -10.35 -13.24 -2.52
CA PRO A 74 -8.91 -13.07 -2.41
C PRO A 74 -8.43 -11.68 -2.87
N GLY A 75 -9.10 -11.05 -3.84
CA GLY A 75 -8.80 -9.68 -4.26
C GLY A 75 -9.03 -8.65 -3.14
N ILE A 76 -10.09 -8.80 -2.35
CA ILE A 76 -10.31 -7.98 -1.16
C ILE A 76 -9.17 -8.16 -0.15
N ALA A 77 -8.75 -9.41 0.11
CA ALA A 77 -7.61 -9.68 0.97
C ALA A 77 -6.31 -9.05 0.42
N GLY A 78 -6.14 -9.03 -0.92
CA GLY A 78 -5.06 -8.32 -1.60
C GLY A 78 -5.07 -6.81 -1.31
N ILE A 79 -6.23 -6.17 -1.30
CA ILE A 79 -6.35 -4.75 -0.94
C ILE A 79 -5.91 -4.51 0.51
N VAL A 80 -6.35 -5.33 1.46
CA VAL A 80 -5.94 -5.21 2.88
C VAL A 80 -4.43 -5.35 3.02
N LEU A 81 -3.84 -6.33 2.33
CA LEU A 81 -2.41 -6.55 2.32
C LEU A 81 -1.65 -5.34 1.74
N THR A 82 -2.13 -4.78 0.64
CA THR A 82 -1.48 -3.62 0.00
C THR A 82 -1.59 -2.34 0.83
N ILE A 83 -2.63 -2.18 1.64
CA ILE A 83 -2.73 -1.09 2.62
C ILE A 83 -1.55 -1.16 3.61
N GLY A 84 -1.24 -2.35 4.15
CA GLY A 84 -0.08 -2.57 5.01
C GLY A 84 1.24 -2.23 4.30
N MET A 85 1.46 -2.78 3.11
CA MET A 85 2.68 -2.52 2.34
C MET A 85 2.87 -1.05 1.93
N ALA A 86 1.78 -0.33 1.68
CA ALA A 86 1.84 1.10 1.36
C ALA A 86 2.36 1.93 2.55
N VAL A 87 2.02 1.53 3.77
CA VAL A 87 2.54 2.15 4.99
C VAL A 87 4.00 1.81 5.19
N ASP A 88 4.41 0.56 4.97
CA ASP A 88 5.80 0.12 5.13
C ASP A 88 6.78 0.95 4.29
N ALA A 89 6.42 1.29 3.06
CA ALA A 89 7.24 2.15 2.23
C ALA A 89 7.46 3.54 2.85
N ASN A 90 6.42 4.14 3.44
CA ASN A 90 6.53 5.41 4.15
C ASN A 90 7.36 5.29 5.44
N VAL A 91 7.18 4.20 6.20
CA VAL A 91 7.94 3.91 7.42
C VAL A 91 9.43 3.81 7.12
N ILE A 92 9.83 3.09 6.07
CA ILE A 92 11.24 2.99 5.63
C ILE A 92 11.83 4.38 5.36
N VAL A 93 11.09 5.25 4.67
CA VAL A 93 11.52 6.64 4.41
C VAL A 93 11.68 7.42 5.73
N PHE A 94 10.70 7.34 6.61
CA PHE A 94 10.69 8.12 7.87
C PHE A 94 11.79 7.68 8.81
N GLU A 95 12.00 6.37 8.97
CA GLU A 95 13.11 5.86 9.77
C GLU A 95 14.47 6.28 9.16
N ARG A 96 14.58 6.29 7.83
CA ARG A 96 15.79 6.76 7.19
C ARG A 96 16.02 8.26 7.38
N ILE A 97 14.98 9.08 7.29
CA ILE A 97 15.07 10.51 7.63
C ILE A 97 15.50 10.68 9.08
N ARG A 98 14.93 9.91 10.02
CA ARG A 98 15.28 9.92 11.45
C ARG A 98 16.76 9.58 11.70
N GLU A 99 17.30 8.62 10.95
CA GLU A 99 18.73 8.29 10.98
C GLU A 99 19.60 9.45 10.46
N GLU A 100 19.24 10.01 9.31
CA GLU A 100 19.99 11.08 8.66
C GLU A 100 19.95 12.39 9.48
N LEU A 101 18.89 12.64 10.24
CA LEU A 101 18.81 13.81 11.16
C LEU A 101 19.93 13.83 12.21
N LYS A 102 20.51 12.68 12.56
CA LYS A 102 21.61 12.57 13.52
C LYS A 102 22.94 13.05 12.95
N THR A 103 23.10 13.04 11.62
CA THR A 103 24.39 13.28 10.95
C THR A 103 24.36 14.39 9.91
N ALA A 104 23.19 14.72 9.36
CA ALA A 104 23.03 15.71 8.31
C ALA A 104 23.18 17.16 8.82
N LYS A 105 23.64 18.04 7.92
CA LYS A 105 23.77 19.49 8.20
C LYS A 105 22.42 20.24 8.12
N GLY A 106 21.37 19.66 8.72
CA GLY A 106 20.06 20.29 8.82
C GLY A 106 18.91 19.45 8.26
N PRO A 107 17.65 19.82 8.61
CA PRO A 107 16.47 18.99 8.29
C PRO A 107 16.21 18.79 6.80
N ALA A 108 16.43 19.82 5.97
CA ALA A 108 16.23 19.72 4.52
C ALA A 108 17.13 18.64 3.89
N ARG A 109 18.40 18.61 4.30
CA ARG A 109 19.35 17.62 3.79
C ARG A 109 19.05 16.21 4.32
N ALA A 110 18.57 16.10 5.56
CA ALA A 110 18.15 14.83 6.12
C ALA A 110 16.95 14.23 5.36
N ILE A 111 15.96 15.06 5.00
CA ILE A 111 14.82 14.62 4.18
C ILE A 111 15.31 14.12 2.82
N GLU A 112 16.15 14.89 2.14
CA GLU A 112 16.67 14.53 0.82
C GLU A 112 17.43 13.20 0.85
N LEU A 113 18.40 13.06 1.77
CA LEU A 113 19.19 11.84 1.94
C LEU A 113 18.32 10.65 2.38
N GLY A 114 17.34 10.90 3.24
CA GLY A 114 16.39 9.87 3.68
C GLY A 114 15.64 9.25 2.50
N TYR A 115 15.10 10.07 1.60
CA TYR A 115 14.43 9.58 0.39
C TYR A 115 15.39 8.91 -0.58
N GLU A 116 16.57 9.48 -0.82
CA GLU A 116 17.59 8.92 -1.71
C GLU A 116 18.01 7.51 -1.28
N LYS A 117 18.31 7.34 0.01
CA LYS A 117 18.78 6.07 0.55
C LYS A 117 17.65 5.04 0.76
N ALA A 118 16.43 5.50 1.06
CA ALA A 118 15.27 4.62 1.20
C ALA A 118 14.80 4.03 -0.15
N LEU A 119 15.02 4.75 -1.25
CA LEU A 119 14.50 4.39 -2.57
C LEU A 119 14.93 2.97 -3.01
N SER A 120 16.20 2.62 -2.86
CA SER A 120 16.68 1.28 -3.21
C SER A 120 16.00 0.20 -2.37
N SER A 121 15.89 0.41 -1.07
CA SER A 121 15.25 -0.56 -0.17
C SER A 121 13.75 -0.75 -0.48
N ILE A 122 13.05 0.34 -0.83
CA ILE A 122 11.65 0.28 -1.22
C ILE A 122 11.48 -0.49 -2.53
N ILE A 123 12.32 -0.22 -3.54
CA ILE A 123 12.26 -0.92 -4.82
C ILE A 123 12.60 -2.39 -4.63
N ASP A 124 13.66 -2.72 -3.92
CA ASP A 124 14.11 -4.09 -3.70
C ASP A 124 13.04 -4.93 -2.97
N ALA A 125 12.41 -4.37 -1.93
CA ALA A 125 11.34 -5.04 -1.19
C ALA A 125 10.09 -5.27 -2.06
N ASN A 126 9.74 -4.33 -2.92
CA ASN A 126 8.54 -4.42 -3.73
C ASN A 126 8.71 -5.21 -5.02
N ILE A 127 9.93 -5.28 -5.59
CA ILE A 127 10.18 -6.00 -6.84
C ILE A 127 9.97 -7.52 -6.69
N THR A 128 10.36 -8.09 -5.55
CA THR A 128 10.14 -9.52 -5.25
C THR A 128 8.67 -9.86 -5.15
N THR A 129 7.90 -9.01 -4.48
CA THR A 129 6.44 -9.18 -4.35
C THR A 129 5.74 -8.95 -5.68
N PHE A 130 6.22 -8.00 -6.48
CA PHE A 130 5.69 -7.75 -7.83
C PHE A 130 5.92 -8.94 -8.77
N ILE A 131 7.12 -9.55 -8.74
CA ILE A 131 7.40 -10.78 -9.50
C ILE A 131 6.44 -11.89 -9.09
N THR A 132 6.19 -12.04 -7.78
CA THR A 132 5.23 -13.02 -7.27
C THR A 132 3.81 -12.74 -7.79
N ALA A 133 3.38 -11.47 -7.83
CA ALA A 133 2.09 -11.09 -8.38
C ALA A 133 1.99 -11.44 -9.87
N VAL A 134 3.05 -11.21 -10.66
CA VAL A 134 3.09 -11.57 -12.09
C VAL A 134 2.99 -13.10 -12.27
N ILE A 135 3.71 -13.88 -11.48
CA ILE A 135 3.63 -15.36 -11.52
C ILE A 135 2.21 -15.82 -11.18
N LEU A 136 1.62 -15.29 -10.12
CA LEU A 136 0.25 -15.63 -9.72
C LEU A 136 -0.78 -15.21 -10.78
N PHE A 137 -0.55 -14.12 -11.49
CA PHE A 137 -1.42 -13.69 -12.58
C PHE A 137 -1.34 -14.61 -13.78
N THR A 138 -0.13 -15.06 -14.15
CA THR A 138 0.08 -15.90 -15.34
C THR A 138 -0.26 -17.37 -15.12
N MET A 139 -0.02 -17.88 -13.91
CA MET A 139 -0.23 -19.30 -13.55
C MET A 139 -1.50 -19.53 -12.74
N GLY A 140 -2.07 -18.48 -12.14
CA GLY A 140 -3.29 -18.56 -11.34
C GLY A 140 -4.55 -18.65 -12.21
N SER A 141 -5.59 -19.27 -11.66
CA SER A 141 -6.90 -19.35 -12.28
C SER A 141 -7.98 -18.76 -11.38
N GLY A 142 -9.01 -18.16 -11.99
CA GLY A 142 -10.18 -17.66 -11.28
C GLY A 142 -9.86 -16.68 -10.13
N PRO A 143 -10.21 -17.01 -8.87
CA PRO A 143 -10.04 -16.11 -7.73
C PRO A 143 -8.59 -15.68 -7.44
N VAL A 144 -7.61 -16.54 -7.75
CA VAL A 144 -6.18 -16.27 -7.53
C VAL A 144 -5.68 -15.19 -8.49
N SER A 145 -6.16 -15.18 -9.73
CA SER A 145 -5.83 -14.13 -10.69
C SER A 145 -6.35 -12.76 -10.23
N GLY A 146 -7.55 -12.70 -9.63
CA GLY A 146 -8.09 -11.48 -9.04
C GLY A 146 -7.22 -10.94 -7.90
N PHE A 147 -6.71 -11.80 -7.01
CA PHE A 147 -5.74 -11.44 -5.98
C PHE A 147 -4.44 -10.89 -6.59
N ALA A 148 -3.91 -11.54 -7.62
CA ALA A 148 -2.68 -11.13 -8.27
C ALA A 148 -2.78 -9.73 -8.90
N VAL A 149 -3.92 -9.42 -9.53
CA VAL A 149 -4.19 -8.09 -10.12
C VAL A 149 -4.24 -7.01 -9.04
N THR A 150 -4.98 -7.24 -7.95
CA THR A 150 -5.04 -6.27 -6.85
C THR A 150 -3.70 -6.06 -6.18
N LEU A 151 -2.93 -7.14 -5.98
CA LEU A 151 -1.58 -7.07 -5.41
C LEU A 151 -0.63 -6.30 -6.33
N GLY A 152 -0.61 -6.59 -7.63
CA GLY A 152 0.25 -5.93 -8.60
C GLY A 152 -0.02 -4.42 -8.68
N PHE A 153 -1.28 -4.03 -8.83
CA PHE A 153 -1.65 -2.61 -8.82
C PHE A 153 -1.36 -1.94 -7.48
N GLY A 154 -1.63 -2.63 -6.37
CA GLY A 154 -1.35 -2.12 -5.04
C GLY A 154 0.13 -1.80 -4.83
N ILE A 155 1.05 -2.64 -5.30
CA ILE A 155 2.49 -2.40 -5.23
C ILE A 155 2.87 -1.17 -6.05
N ILE A 156 2.41 -1.07 -7.30
CA ILE A 156 2.72 0.07 -8.18
C ILE A 156 2.24 1.37 -7.56
N THR A 157 0.99 1.41 -7.08
CA THR A 157 0.41 2.61 -6.49
C THR A 157 1.02 2.96 -5.14
N SER A 158 1.40 1.97 -4.32
CA SER A 158 2.04 2.22 -3.01
C SER A 158 3.43 2.84 -3.17
N VAL A 159 4.25 2.31 -4.08
CA VAL A 159 5.56 2.89 -4.38
C VAL A 159 5.41 4.30 -4.95
N PHE A 160 4.47 4.50 -5.87
CA PHE A 160 4.19 5.82 -6.42
C PHE A 160 3.77 6.82 -5.33
N THR A 161 2.83 6.46 -4.47
CA THR A 161 2.34 7.39 -3.43
C THR A 161 3.39 7.68 -2.36
N ALA A 162 4.20 6.72 -1.96
CA ALA A 162 5.28 6.93 -1.00
C ALA A 162 6.36 7.87 -1.56
N ILE A 163 6.78 7.68 -2.82
CA ILE A 163 7.87 8.44 -3.41
C ILE A 163 7.41 9.82 -3.90
N PHE A 164 6.23 9.93 -4.51
CA PHE A 164 5.78 11.18 -5.12
C PHE A 164 4.81 11.94 -4.23
N VAL A 165 3.76 11.30 -3.72
CA VAL A 165 2.70 12.02 -2.97
C VAL A 165 3.22 12.42 -1.59
N THR A 166 3.72 11.47 -0.80
CA THR A 166 4.22 11.76 0.56
C THR A 166 5.39 12.74 0.51
N ARG A 167 6.33 12.52 -0.40
CA ARG A 167 7.46 13.43 -0.59
C ARG A 167 7.01 14.84 -0.95
N SER A 168 6.06 14.99 -1.86
CA SER A 168 5.53 16.30 -2.26
C SER A 168 4.87 17.01 -1.10
N LEU A 169 4.07 16.32 -0.29
CA LEU A 169 3.42 16.89 0.89
C LEU A 169 4.46 17.38 1.91
N ILE A 170 5.48 16.58 2.18
CA ILE A 170 6.58 16.94 3.10
C ILE A 170 7.35 18.15 2.57
N VAL A 171 7.72 18.16 1.29
CA VAL A 171 8.47 19.27 0.68
C VAL A 171 7.64 20.56 0.67
N ILE A 172 6.36 20.50 0.34
CA ILE A 172 5.45 21.68 0.37
C ILE A 172 5.33 22.21 1.80
N TRP A 173 5.11 21.34 2.78
CA TRP A 173 5.05 21.73 4.17
C TRP A 173 6.37 22.36 4.63
N PHE A 174 7.49 21.71 4.33
CA PHE A 174 8.82 22.17 4.73
C PHE A 174 9.15 23.53 4.09
N SER A 175 8.82 23.73 2.82
CA SER A 175 9.08 25.01 2.11
C SER A 175 8.30 26.18 2.70
N ARG A 176 7.10 25.93 3.22
CA ARG A 176 6.24 26.96 3.85
C ARG A 176 6.64 27.24 5.30
N THR A 177 6.92 26.21 6.07
CA THR A 177 7.13 26.34 7.53
C THR A 177 8.60 26.58 7.88
N ARG A 178 9.55 26.08 7.07
CA ARG A 178 11.01 26.14 7.27
C ARG A 178 11.41 25.87 8.73
N PRO A 179 11.00 24.76 9.33
CA PRO A 179 11.29 24.46 10.71
C PRO A 179 12.79 24.28 10.92
N LYS A 180 13.31 24.77 12.05
CA LYS A 180 14.72 24.57 12.43
C LYS A 180 15.01 23.15 12.90
N THR A 181 14.01 22.50 13.46
CA THR A 181 14.03 21.09 13.90
C THR A 181 12.79 20.39 13.42
N ILE A 182 12.90 19.13 13.07
CA ILE A 182 11.77 18.24 12.72
C ILE A 182 11.81 17.02 13.62
N GLU A 183 10.63 16.61 14.06
CA GLU A 183 10.41 15.33 14.76
C GLU A 183 9.72 14.38 13.77
N VAL A 184 10.33 13.20 13.61
CA VAL A 184 9.84 12.14 12.71
C VAL A 184 9.72 10.85 13.49
#